data_ead0f883189a54586802fd210690d74f
#
_entry.id   ead0f883189a54586802fd210690d74f
#
_cell.length_a   1.000
_cell.length_b   1.000
_cell.length_c   1.000
_cell.angle_alpha   90.00
_cell.angle_beta   90.00
_cell.angle_gamma   90.00
#
_symmetry.space_group_name_H-M   'P 1'
#
loop_
_entity.id
_entity.type
_entity.pdbx_description
1 polymer ?
#
loop_
_entity_poly.entity_id
_entity_poly.type
_entity_poly.pdbx_seq_one_letter_code
_entity_poly.pdbx_strand_id
1 'polypeptide(L)'
;MAVVLLAAFLMIACLLALRFEKQLTAVLPLATCILILILYVLAFFRRLSWIDYFSTAIVVGAVLRVLFLSGEKKKKLFAQLRELFFAPSAIAAMVLLTGAVLLTGNKITTWWDDLNFWATDVKALYALDGFAAKYTNAASEFGDYPPGIQLLKWWFVHLKPDSFSEGLMFAGYYFGVFVFLTPLLSRLDEALQTDRRTVKQLFWTVVLVVCLAAFPSMTETFYLGGMCADLVMAVIYGVILMSCLEDRAAPGADTATADIADAASRSRTFSNLRIALYLGVLVLVKSVGFLWAAFALVFVWFWRLHGAADKKKEIRQLLCITALPAVSGGSWMLFCLLMKRVAKLTGAAVSMASGNLPILLEGTIQKLLHAYAEAFAARALHRDGFSWIGVSALALFVIFLIGIAWLYRRKLLTKTERNFLFVYVP
;
A
#
# COMPACT_ATOMS: atom_id res chain seq x y z
N MET A 1 15.88 19.08 -10.84
CA MET A 1 14.90 18.02 -11.16
C MET A 1 14.12 17.54 -9.93
N ALA A 2 14.74 17.25 -8.78
CA ALA A 2 14.04 16.77 -7.58
C ALA A 2 12.78 17.58 -7.19
N VAL A 3 12.85 18.90 -7.18
CA VAL A 3 11.71 19.77 -6.88
C VAL A 3 10.55 19.57 -7.86
N VAL A 4 10.85 19.36 -9.14
CA VAL A 4 9.83 19.11 -10.20
C VAL A 4 9.15 17.77 -9.98
N LEU A 5 9.92 16.72 -9.65
CA LEU A 5 9.39 15.38 -9.35
C LEU A 5 8.47 15.39 -8.13
N LEU A 6 8.90 16.01 -7.04
CA LEU A 6 8.10 16.16 -5.83
C LEU A 6 6.85 17.02 -6.06
N ALA A 7 6.98 18.12 -6.81
CA ALA A 7 5.86 18.97 -7.18
C ALA A 7 4.83 18.21 -8.02
N ALA A 8 5.26 17.45 -9.03
CA ALA A 8 4.37 16.63 -9.85
C ALA A 8 3.62 15.58 -9.00
N PHE A 9 4.32 14.89 -8.09
CA PHE A 9 3.70 13.94 -7.15
C PHE A 9 2.63 14.62 -6.29
N LEU A 10 2.94 15.76 -5.69
CA LEU A 10 1.99 16.51 -4.87
C LEU A 10 0.82 17.05 -5.71
N MET A 11 1.06 17.47 -6.94
CA MET A 11 -0.02 17.90 -7.86
C MET A 11 -0.97 16.76 -8.19
N ILE A 12 -0.48 15.55 -8.42
CA ILE A 12 -1.34 14.36 -8.60
C ILE A 12 -2.19 14.14 -7.35
N ALA A 13 -1.59 14.19 -6.15
CA ALA A 13 -2.31 14.05 -4.90
C ALA A 13 -3.38 15.16 -4.72
N CYS A 14 -3.04 16.42 -4.99
CA CYS A 14 -3.98 17.54 -4.93
C CYS A 14 -5.14 17.38 -5.93
N LEU A 15 -4.85 16.96 -7.17
CA LEU A 15 -5.88 16.71 -8.18
C LEU A 15 -6.86 15.63 -7.72
N LEU A 16 -6.36 14.53 -7.14
CA LEU A 16 -7.18 13.48 -6.57
C LEU A 16 -8.03 13.99 -5.39
N ALA A 17 -7.40 14.75 -4.47
CA ALA A 17 -8.08 15.34 -3.31
C ALA A 17 -9.24 16.24 -3.74
N LEU A 18 -9.00 17.17 -4.67
CA LEU A 18 -10.00 18.09 -5.20
C LEU A 18 -11.09 17.37 -6.01
N ARG A 19 -10.70 16.37 -6.83
CA ARG A 19 -11.66 15.62 -7.66
C ARG A 19 -12.64 14.80 -6.83
N PHE A 20 -12.17 14.20 -5.75
CA PHE A 20 -12.97 13.30 -4.90
C PHE A 20 -13.42 13.94 -3.60
N GLU A 21 -13.08 15.21 -3.36
CA GLU A 21 -13.40 15.92 -2.11
C GLU A 21 -12.89 15.15 -0.88
N LYS A 22 -11.64 14.67 -0.96
CA LYS A 22 -10.98 13.92 0.11
C LYS A 22 -9.80 14.69 0.68
N GLN A 23 -9.44 14.36 1.93
CA GLN A 23 -8.25 14.89 2.58
C GLN A 23 -6.98 14.41 1.86
N LEU A 24 -5.90 15.18 1.97
CA LEU A 24 -4.61 14.87 1.36
C LEU A 24 -4.09 13.49 1.82
N THR A 25 -4.23 13.20 3.10
CA THR A 25 -3.83 11.92 3.73
C THR A 25 -4.53 10.69 3.14
N ALA A 26 -5.76 10.84 2.68
CA ALA A 26 -6.52 9.74 2.07
C ALA A 26 -6.08 9.44 0.62
N VAL A 27 -5.49 10.43 -0.06
CA VAL A 27 -5.12 10.32 -1.49
C VAL A 27 -3.61 10.13 -1.73
N LEU A 28 -2.75 10.43 -0.75
CA LEU A 28 -1.30 10.21 -0.87
C LEU A 28 -0.94 8.77 -1.25
N PRO A 29 -1.53 7.73 -0.66
CA PRO A 29 -1.27 6.35 -1.10
C PRO A 29 -1.70 6.09 -2.54
N LEU A 30 -2.79 6.70 -3.01
CA LEU A 30 -3.24 6.57 -4.40
C LEU A 30 -2.25 7.19 -5.36
N ALA A 31 -1.76 8.40 -5.04
CA ALA A 31 -0.72 9.08 -5.82
C ALA A 31 0.56 8.23 -5.89
N THR A 32 0.92 7.57 -4.77
CA THR A 32 2.06 6.64 -4.71
C THR A 32 1.84 5.42 -5.58
N CYS A 33 0.64 4.82 -5.55
CA CYS A 33 0.31 3.71 -6.45
C CYS A 33 0.38 4.11 -7.93
N ILE A 34 -0.15 5.28 -8.28
CA ILE A 34 -0.09 5.81 -9.65
C ILE A 34 1.37 6.01 -10.07
N LEU A 35 2.20 6.60 -9.21
CA LEU A 35 3.64 6.75 -9.46
C LEU A 35 4.31 5.40 -9.70
N ILE A 36 4.10 4.40 -8.84
CA ILE A 36 4.67 3.06 -8.98
C ILE A 36 4.24 2.44 -10.31
N LEU A 37 2.96 2.54 -10.70
CA LEU A 37 2.46 1.97 -11.94
C LEU A 37 2.99 2.68 -13.19
N ILE A 38 3.18 4.01 -13.15
CA ILE A 38 3.84 4.75 -14.23
C ILE A 38 5.29 4.27 -14.37
N LEU A 39 6.04 4.20 -13.27
CA LEU A 39 7.41 3.72 -13.27
C LEU A 39 7.50 2.26 -13.74
N TYR A 40 6.53 1.43 -13.35
CA TYR A 40 6.44 0.04 -13.79
C TYR A 40 6.34 -0.07 -15.32
N VAL A 41 5.48 0.74 -15.93
CA VAL A 41 5.36 0.78 -17.40
C VAL A 41 6.66 1.30 -18.04
N LEU A 42 7.23 2.40 -17.54
CA LEU A 42 8.47 2.96 -18.08
C LEU A 42 9.65 2.00 -18.00
N ALA A 43 9.72 1.20 -16.93
CA ALA A 43 10.80 0.24 -16.70
C ALA A 43 10.84 -0.88 -17.74
N PHE A 44 9.69 -1.30 -18.31
CA PHE A 44 9.67 -2.27 -19.42
C PHE A 44 10.36 -1.75 -20.68
N PHE A 45 10.26 -0.46 -20.91
CA PHE A 45 10.89 0.21 -22.06
C PHE A 45 12.33 0.66 -21.78
N ARG A 46 12.84 0.44 -20.56
CA ARG A 46 14.15 0.96 -20.10
C ARG A 46 14.21 2.48 -20.27
N ARG A 47 13.21 3.16 -19.75
CA ARG A 47 13.02 4.61 -19.85
C ARG A 47 12.49 5.18 -18.54
N LEU A 48 12.97 4.70 -17.41
CA LEU A 48 12.57 5.22 -16.08
C LEU A 48 12.84 6.72 -15.96
N SER A 49 13.96 7.19 -16.51
CA SER A 49 14.33 8.62 -16.56
C SER A 49 13.30 9.50 -17.30
N TRP A 50 12.42 8.92 -18.13
CA TRP A 50 11.34 9.69 -18.77
C TRP A 50 10.32 10.22 -17.75
N ILE A 51 10.34 9.76 -16.51
CA ILE A 51 9.54 10.34 -15.43
C ILE A 51 9.81 11.85 -15.26
N ASP A 52 11.01 12.32 -15.60
CA ASP A 52 11.37 13.74 -15.60
C ASP A 52 10.53 14.55 -16.59
N TYR A 53 10.36 14.04 -17.81
CA TYR A 53 9.53 14.67 -18.84
C TYR A 53 8.05 14.66 -18.44
N PHE A 54 7.54 13.52 -17.95
CA PHE A 54 6.17 13.42 -17.47
C PHE A 54 5.90 14.36 -16.30
N SER A 55 6.81 14.42 -15.34
CA SER A 55 6.70 15.31 -14.18
C SER A 55 6.74 16.78 -14.61
N THR A 56 7.64 17.14 -15.54
CA THR A 56 7.72 18.49 -16.09
C THR A 56 6.42 18.85 -16.81
N ALA A 57 5.89 17.95 -17.65
CA ALA A 57 4.63 18.17 -18.36
C ALA A 57 3.45 18.38 -17.39
N ILE A 58 3.37 17.60 -16.30
CA ILE A 58 2.35 17.76 -15.24
C ILE A 58 2.46 19.14 -14.58
N VAL A 59 3.68 19.55 -14.19
CA VAL A 59 3.91 20.85 -13.53
C VAL A 59 3.57 22.00 -14.47
N VAL A 60 4.09 21.97 -15.71
CA VAL A 60 3.81 23.00 -16.71
C VAL A 60 2.32 23.07 -17.03
N GLY A 61 1.67 21.93 -17.27
CA GLY A 61 0.23 21.86 -17.53
C GLY A 61 -0.61 22.44 -16.39
N ALA A 62 -0.24 22.12 -15.13
CA ALA A 62 -0.93 22.66 -13.95
C ALA A 62 -0.73 24.18 -13.82
N VAL A 63 0.49 24.67 -14.02
CA VAL A 63 0.79 26.11 -14.00
C VAL A 63 0.00 26.84 -15.10
N LEU A 64 0.03 26.35 -16.34
CA LEU A 64 -0.73 26.93 -17.44
C LEU A 64 -2.22 26.94 -17.10
N ARG A 65 -2.78 25.84 -16.62
CA ARG A 65 -4.18 25.78 -16.21
C ARG A 65 -4.53 26.86 -15.17
N VAL A 66 -3.68 27.04 -14.15
CA VAL A 66 -3.88 28.07 -13.12
C VAL A 66 -3.80 29.48 -13.74
N LEU A 67 -2.88 29.73 -14.68
CA LEU A 67 -2.74 31.03 -15.35
C LEU A 67 -4.02 31.40 -16.10
N PHE A 68 -4.70 30.45 -16.73
CA PHE A 68 -5.94 30.69 -17.49
C PHE A 68 -7.22 30.67 -16.64
N LEU A 69 -7.16 30.41 -15.33
CA LEU A 69 -8.32 30.53 -14.44
C LEU A 69 -8.71 31.99 -14.22
N SER A 70 -10.01 32.28 -14.09
CA SER A 70 -10.50 33.59 -13.62
C SER A 70 -10.06 33.87 -12.18
N GLY A 71 -9.99 35.14 -11.80
CA GLY A 71 -9.53 35.55 -10.46
C GLY A 71 -10.29 34.89 -9.32
N GLU A 72 -11.61 34.75 -9.43
CA GLU A 72 -12.44 34.08 -8.43
C GLU A 72 -12.14 32.57 -8.33
N LYS A 73 -11.97 31.89 -9.48
CA LYS A 73 -11.62 30.48 -9.50
C LYS A 73 -10.21 30.26 -8.90
N LYS A 74 -9.27 31.16 -9.14
CA LYS A 74 -7.95 31.13 -8.50
C LYS A 74 -8.08 31.24 -6.98
N LYS A 75 -8.83 32.25 -6.48
CA LYS A 75 -9.04 32.42 -5.05
C LYS A 75 -9.64 31.18 -4.41
N LYS A 76 -10.67 30.60 -5.04
CA LYS A 76 -11.31 29.35 -4.57
C LYS A 76 -10.32 28.19 -4.53
N LEU A 77 -9.53 27.99 -5.60
CA LEU A 77 -8.52 26.95 -5.68
C LEU A 77 -7.46 27.09 -4.56
N PHE A 78 -6.93 28.30 -4.37
CA PHE A 78 -5.92 28.53 -3.33
C PHE A 78 -6.50 28.35 -1.92
N ALA A 79 -7.76 28.73 -1.67
CA ALA A 79 -8.43 28.46 -0.41
C ALA A 79 -8.54 26.95 -0.14
N GLN A 80 -8.98 26.17 -1.13
CA GLN A 80 -9.07 24.70 -1.03
C GLN A 80 -7.70 24.06 -0.80
N LEU A 81 -6.66 24.49 -1.53
CA LEU A 81 -5.29 23.98 -1.33
C LEU A 81 -4.78 24.30 0.07
N ARG A 82 -5.06 25.53 0.56
CA ARG A 82 -4.71 25.90 1.93
C ARG A 82 -5.37 24.97 2.94
N GLU A 83 -6.66 24.69 2.82
CA GLU A 83 -7.36 23.76 3.71
C GLU A 83 -6.75 22.35 3.64
N LEU A 84 -6.41 21.85 2.45
CA LEU A 84 -5.79 20.55 2.28
C LEU A 84 -4.42 20.42 2.96
N PHE A 85 -3.55 21.43 2.82
CA PHE A 85 -2.18 21.37 3.35
C PHE A 85 -2.09 21.73 4.84
N PHE A 86 -2.98 22.58 5.34
CA PHE A 86 -2.98 23.00 6.73
C PHE A 86 -3.96 22.23 7.62
N ALA A 87 -4.60 21.18 7.09
CA ALA A 87 -5.35 20.23 7.91
C ALA A 87 -4.40 19.55 8.91
N PRO A 88 -4.80 19.37 10.19
CA PRO A 88 -3.97 18.72 11.20
C PRO A 88 -3.44 17.36 10.77
N SER A 89 -4.25 16.55 10.10
CA SER A 89 -3.85 15.26 9.55
C SER A 89 -2.78 15.38 8.46
N ALA A 90 -2.87 16.40 7.60
CA ALA A 90 -1.88 16.64 6.55
C ALA A 90 -0.53 17.07 7.16
N ILE A 91 -0.54 17.93 8.17
CA ILE A 91 0.66 18.33 8.90
C ILE A 91 1.29 17.12 9.59
N ALA A 92 0.47 16.29 10.26
CA ALA A 92 0.93 15.08 10.91
C ALA A 92 1.56 14.09 9.89
N ALA A 93 0.93 13.93 8.73
CA ALA A 93 1.47 13.09 7.64
C ALA A 93 2.81 13.65 7.11
N MET A 94 2.92 14.96 6.91
CA MET A 94 4.18 15.59 6.49
C MET A 94 5.28 15.36 7.52
N VAL A 95 4.99 15.51 8.80
CA VAL A 95 5.96 15.25 9.89
C VAL A 95 6.40 13.78 9.88
N LEU A 96 5.45 12.85 9.77
CA LEU A 96 5.74 11.41 9.73
C LEU A 96 6.61 11.04 8.52
N LEU A 97 6.22 11.47 7.32
CA LEU A 97 6.91 11.13 6.08
C LEU A 97 8.30 11.81 6.01
N THR A 98 8.39 13.08 6.40
CA THR A 98 9.67 13.79 6.44
C THR A 98 10.59 13.18 7.50
N GLY A 99 10.05 12.86 8.68
CA GLY A 99 10.79 12.16 9.73
C GLY A 99 11.37 10.83 9.24
N ALA A 100 10.56 10.02 8.53
CA ALA A 100 11.04 8.78 7.94
C ALA A 100 12.22 8.99 6.98
N VAL A 101 12.13 9.99 6.09
CA VAL A 101 13.21 10.32 5.14
C VAL A 101 14.47 10.80 5.86
N LEU A 102 14.35 11.67 6.85
CA LEU A 102 15.48 12.21 7.58
C LEU A 102 16.20 11.15 8.43
N LEU A 103 15.43 10.26 9.08
CA LEU A 103 15.99 9.20 9.92
C LEU A 103 16.69 8.11 9.11
N THR A 104 16.34 7.94 7.85
CA THR A 104 16.87 6.86 7.01
C THR A 104 17.85 7.34 5.92
N GLY A 105 17.91 8.65 5.67
CA GLY A 105 18.68 9.23 4.57
C GLY A 105 20.19 8.98 4.60
N ASN A 106 20.76 8.58 5.74
CA ASN A 106 22.18 8.24 5.90
C ASN A 106 22.40 6.72 6.14
N LYS A 107 21.39 5.88 5.95
CA LYS A 107 21.52 4.44 6.14
C LYS A 107 22.29 3.80 5.01
N ILE A 108 22.99 2.70 5.34
CA ILE A 108 23.68 1.82 4.39
C ILE A 108 23.10 0.41 4.52
N THR A 109 23.18 -0.36 3.46
CA THR A 109 22.76 -1.75 3.41
C THR A 109 23.72 -2.64 4.18
N THR A 110 23.21 -3.39 5.15
CA THR A 110 24.00 -4.31 5.97
C THR A 110 23.42 -5.71 6.00
N TRP A 111 22.13 -5.84 5.64
CA TRP A 111 21.41 -7.10 5.69
C TRP A 111 21.67 -7.98 4.47
N TRP A 112 21.72 -9.28 4.69
CA TRP A 112 21.92 -10.25 3.62
C TRP A 112 20.89 -10.13 2.52
N ASP A 113 19.61 -10.05 2.86
CA ASP A 113 18.51 -9.90 1.91
C ASP A 113 18.60 -8.59 1.12
N ASP A 114 18.95 -7.49 1.79
CA ASP A 114 19.12 -6.20 1.15
C ASP A 114 20.29 -6.21 0.16
N LEU A 115 21.42 -6.79 0.55
CA LEU A 115 22.62 -6.89 -0.28
C LEU A 115 22.41 -7.80 -1.49
N ASN A 116 21.64 -8.90 -1.34
CA ASN A 116 21.49 -9.89 -2.39
C ASN A 116 20.37 -9.58 -3.37
N PHE A 117 19.26 -8.95 -2.95
CA PHE A 117 18.15 -8.66 -3.86
C PHE A 117 17.47 -7.30 -3.66
N TRP A 118 17.12 -6.87 -2.44
CA TRP A 118 16.32 -5.65 -2.28
C TRP A 118 17.04 -4.35 -2.69
N ALA A 119 18.35 -4.25 -2.47
CA ALA A 119 19.17 -3.13 -2.93
C ALA A 119 19.73 -3.38 -4.32
N THR A 120 20.11 -4.63 -4.62
CA THR A 120 20.69 -5.03 -5.91
C THR A 120 19.72 -4.75 -7.06
N ASP A 121 18.43 -5.02 -6.87
CA ASP A 121 17.39 -4.69 -7.85
C ASP A 121 17.30 -3.18 -8.13
N VAL A 122 17.40 -2.35 -7.08
CA VAL A 122 17.38 -0.88 -7.26
C VAL A 122 18.64 -0.40 -7.97
N LYS A 123 19.82 -0.98 -7.67
CA LYS A 123 21.08 -0.69 -8.38
C LYS A 123 20.97 -1.08 -9.86
N ALA A 124 20.33 -2.22 -10.16
CA ALA A 124 20.08 -2.63 -11.54
C ALA A 124 19.12 -1.69 -12.27
N LEU A 125 18.03 -1.27 -11.63
CA LEU A 125 17.09 -0.27 -12.19
C LEU A 125 17.80 1.05 -12.46
N TYR A 126 18.67 1.50 -11.57
CA TYR A 126 19.44 2.73 -11.71
C TYR A 126 20.44 2.66 -12.86
N ALA A 127 21.18 1.55 -12.98
CA ALA A 127 22.20 1.38 -14.00
C ALA A 127 21.62 1.15 -15.42
N LEU A 128 20.46 0.49 -15.50
CA LEU A 128 19.84 0.07 -16.78
C LEU A 128 18.71 0.97 -17.24
N ASP A 129 18.33 1.95 -16.43
CA ASP A 129 17.14 2.80 -16.64
C ASP A 129 15.84 1.96 -16.84
N GLY A 130 15.78 0.78 -16.23
CA GLY A 130 14.67 -0.16 -16.35
C GLY A 130 14.99 -1.58 -15.92
N PHE A 131 14.11 -2.52 -16.30
CA PHE A 131 14.25 -3.91 -15.88
C PHE A 131 15.44 -4.61 -16.52
N ALA A 132 16.21 -5.35 -15.70
CA ALA A 132 17.22 -6.26 -16.19
C ALA A 132 16.57 -7.45 -16.91
N ALA A 133 17.01 -7.76 -18.13
CA ALA A 133 16.49 -8.90 -18.89
C ALA A 133 16.92 -10.24 -18.24
N LYS A 134 18.13 -10.31 -17.67
CA LYS A 134 18.68 -11.53 -17.07
C LYS A 134 19.46 -11.19 -15.81
N TYR A 135 19.22 -11.93 -14.75
CA TYR A 135 20.06 -11.87 -13.55
C TYR A 135 21.31 -12.73 -13.74
N THR A 136 22.47 -12.17 -13.43
CA THR A 136 23.77 -12.82 -13.58
C THR A 136 24.48 -13.06 -12.26
N ASN A 137 23.85 -12.67 -11.12
CA ASN A 137 24.43 -12.77 -9.77
C ASN A 137 23.72 -13.81 -8.89
N ALA A 138 24.18 -13.97 -7.65
CA ALA A 138 23.60 -14.89 -6.67
C ALA A 138 22.10 -14.64 -6.39
N ALA A 139 21.61 -13.41 -6.60
CA ALA A 139 20.22 -13.02 -6.48
C ALA A 139 19.31 -13.61 -7.58
N SER A 140 19.85 -14.34 -8.56
CA SER A 140 19.08 -15.01 -9.60
C SER A 140 18.01 -15.97 -9.05
N GLU A 141 18.16 -16.44 -7.81
CA GLU A 141 17.17 -17.28 -7.13
C GLU A 141 15.84 -16.53 -6.88
N PHE A 142 15.86 -15.20 -6.79
CA PHE A 142 14.71 -14.33 -6.54
C PHE A 142 14.40 -13.42 -7.73
N GLY A 143 14.88 -13.77 -8.90
CA GLY A 143 14.76 -12.97 -10.13
C GLY A 143 13.31 -12.73 -10.60
N ASP A 144 12.33 -13.45 -10.05
CA ASP A 144 10.90 -13.27 -10.30
C ASP A 144 10.20 -12.34 -9.31
N TYR A 145 10.93 -11.79 -8.32
CA TYR A 145 10.31 -10.86 -7.38
C TYR A 145 9.79 -9.63 -8.12
N PRO A 146 8.49 -9.31 -7.95
CA PRO A 146 7.90 -8.14 -8.58
C PRO A 146 8.53 -6.84 -8.07
N PRO A 147 8.66 -5.81 -8.92
CA PRO A 147 9.51 -4.65 -8.65
C PRO A 147 8.83 -3.45 -7.98
N GLY A 148 7.58 -3.55 -7.50
CA GLY A 148 6.79 -2.39 -7.10
C GLY A 148 7.47 -1.49 -6.08
N ILE A 149 7.96 -2.06 -4.97
CA ILE A 149 8.64 -1.25 -3.95
C ILE A 149 10.04 -0.81 -4.40
N GLN A 150 10.72 -1.60 -5.24
CA GLN A 150 12.02 -1.25 -5.81
C GLN A 150 11.92 -0.04 -6.75
N LEU A 151 10.81 0.09 -7.49
CA LEU A 151 10.53 1.27 -8.33
C LEU A 151 10.33 2.53 -7.49
N LEU A 152 9.65 2.43 -6.35
CA LEU A 152 9.52 3.55 -5.42
C LEU A 152 10.88 3.93 -4.81
N LYS A 153 11.69 2.94 -4.40
CA LYS A 153 13.06 3.17 -3.92
C LYS A 153 13.92 3.82 -5.02
N TRP A 154 13.81 3.34 -6.25
CA TRP A 154 14.50 3.94 -7.39
C TRP A 154 14.11 5.41 -7.58
N TRP A 155 12.83 5.75 -7.48
CA TRP A 155 12.37 7.14 -7.61
C TRP A 155 13.00 8.05 -6.57
N PHE A 156 13.17 7.61 -5.33
CA PHE A 156 13.88 8.36 -4.30
C PHE A 156 15.38 8.53 -4.63
N VAL A 157 16.03 7.48 -5.11
CA VAL A 157 17.44 7.56 -5.57
C VAL A 157 17.56 8.55 -6.74
N HIS A 158 16.59 8.55 -7.65
CA HIS A 158 16.55 9.45 -8.81
C HIS A 158 16.33 10.94 -8.45
N LEU A 159 15.90 11.25 -7.21
CA LEU A 159 15.88 12.65 -6.74
C LEU A 159 17.30 13.26 -6.69
N LYS A 160 18.35 12.43 -6.64
CA LYS A 160 19.75 12.84 -6.72
C LYS A 160 20.48 12.03 -7.80
N PRO A 161 20.26 12.33 -9.08
CA PRO A 161 20.70 11.47 -10.18
C PRO A 161 22.22 11.36 -10.32
N ASP A 162 22.99 12.33 -9.80
CA ASP A 162 24.45 12.39 -9.96
C ASP A 162 25.22 11.30 -9.18
N SER A 163 24.57 10.68 -8.18
CA SER A 163 25.19 9.62 -7.38
C SER A 163 24.15 8.69 -6.77
N PHE A 164 24.40 7.39 -6.82
CA PHE A 164 23.58 6.41 -6.13
C PHE A 164 23.70 6.60 -4.62
N SER A 165 22.56 6.66 -3.92
CA SER A 165 22.47 6.80 -2.47
C SER A 165 21.65 5.68 -1.85
N GLU A 166 22.28 4.86 -1.02
CA GLU A 166 21.59 3.81 -0.27
C GLU A 166 20.62 4.42 0.74
N GLY A 167 20.99 5.54 1.37
CA GLY A 167 20.09 6.24 2.29
C GLY A 167 18.80 6.74 1.62
N LEU A 168 18.85 7.23 0.37
CA LEU A 168 17.65 7.57 -0.37
C LEU A 168 16.80 6.34 -0.73
N MET A 169 17.44 5.20 -0.94
CA MET A 169 16.75 3.93 -1.14
C MET A 169 15.97 3.50 0.12
N PHE A 170 16.61 3.61 1.31
CA PHE A 170 15.92 3.42 2.59
C PHE A 170 14.79 4.43 2.79
N ALA A 171 15.02 5.69 2.47
CA ALA A 171 14.00 6.74 2.55
C ALA A 171 12.78 6.39 1.68
N GLY A 172 12.98 5.90 0.46
CA GLY A 172 11.92 5.44 -0.43
C GLY A 172 11.13 4.24 0.13
N TYR A 173 11.82 3.30 0.76
CA TYR A 173 11.16 2.16 1.39
C TYR A 173 10.27 2.60 2.57
N TYR A 174 10.80 3.37 3.52
CA TYR A 174 10.03 3.81 4.69
C TYR A 174 8.97 4.85 4.34
N PHE A 175 9.20 5.69 3.35
CA PHE A 175 8.13 6.48 2.76
C PHE A 175 6.98 5.58 2.28
N GLY A 176 7.29 4.48 1.55
CA GLY A 176 6.31 3.51 1.11
C GLY A 176 5.52 2.88 2.25
N VAL A 177 6.18 2.51 3.36
CA VAL A 177 5.49 1.99 4.56
C VAL A 177 4.52 3.03 5.12
N PHE A 178 5.02 4.24 5.41
CA PHE A 178 4.24 5.24 6.14
C PHE A 178 3.18 5.92 5.28
N VAL A 179 3.38 6.07 3.96
CA VAL A 179 2.39 6.69 3.10
C VAL A 179 1.08 5.90 3.07
N PHE A 180 1.15 4.56 3.10
CA PHE A 180 -0.05 3.73 3.17
C PHE A 180 -0.74 3.78 4.55
N LEU A 181 -0.08 4.25 5.59
CA LEU A 181 -0.67 4.46 6.91
C LEU A 181 -1.33 5.85 7.06
N THR A 182 -1.07 6.80 6.14
CA THR A 182 -1.63 8.17 6.25
C THR A 182 -3.16 8.24 6.27
N PRO A 183 -3.94 7.32 5.63
CA PRO A 183 -5.41 7.34 5.75
C PRO A 183 -5.92 7.20 7.18
N LEU A 184 -5.16 6.59 8.08
CA LEU A 184 -5.53 6.52 9.51
C LEU A 184 -5.56 7.89 10.16
N LEU A 185 -4.72 8.83 9.70
CA LEU A 185 -4.70 10.22 10.18
C LEU A 185 -5.96 10.99 9.76
N SER A 186 -6.56 10.67 8.60
CA SER A 186 -7.81 11.29 8.17
C SER A 186 -8.95 11.09 9.15
N ARG A 187 -9.04 9.93 9.77
CA ARG A 187 -10.06 9.61 10.77
C ARG A 187 -9.93 10.45 12.04
N LEU A 188 -8.71 10.89 12.33
CA LEU A 188 -8.48 11.75 13.48
C LEU A 188 -9.18 13.10 13.28
N ASP A 189 -9.10 13.69 12.09
CA ASP A 189 -9.77 14.95 11.79
C ASP A 189 -11.30 14.82 11.94
N GLU A 190 -11.88 13.74 11.44
CA GLU A 190 -13.31 13.45 11.55
C GLU A 190 -13.75 13.31 13.02
N ALA A 191 -12.99 12.54 13.80
CA ALA A 191 -13.28 12.32 15.22
C ALA A 191 -13.13 13.59 16.08
N LEU A 192 -12.26 14.52 15.67
CA LEU A 192 -11.92 15.70 16.43
C LEU A 192 -12.71 16.94 16.02
N GLN A 193 -13.39 16.95 14.87
CA GLN A 193 -14.30 18.04 14.47
C GLN A 193 -15.45 18.26 15.46
N THR A 194 -15.81 17.24 16.21
CA THR A 194 -16.92 17.27 17.18
C THR A 194 -16.56 17.95 18.49
N ASP A 195 -15.27 18.11 18.81
CA ASP A 195 -14.80 18.65 20.09
C ASP A 195 -13.79 19.81 19.87
N ARG A 196 -14.22 21.05 20.13
CA ARG A 196 -13.47 22.30 19.90
C ARG A 196 -12.20 22.48 20.76
N ARG A 197 -11.67 21.45 21.39
CA ARG A 197 -10.49 21.55 22.25
C ARG A 197 -9.21 21.26 21.48
N THR A 198 -8.59 22.31 20.95
CA THR A 198 -7.32 22.26 20.19
C THR A 198 -6.21 21.45 20.88
N VAL A 199 -6.11 21.51 22.21
CA VAL A 199 -5.10 20.78 22.98
C VAL A 199 -5.35 19.27 22.94
N LYS A 200 -6.61 18.84 23.05
CA LYS A 200 -6.98 17.43 22.95
C LYS A 200 -6.71 16.88 21.55
N GLN A 201 -6.99 17.66 20.51
CA GLN A 201 -6.69 17.34 19.13
C GLN A 201 -5.19 17.14 18.92
N LEU A 202 -4.38 18.09 19.38
CA LEU A 202 -2.93 18.02 19.28
C LEU A 202 -2.39 16.77 20.00
N PHE A 203 -2.86 16.50 21.22
CA PHE A 203 -2.46 15.33 22.01
C PHE A 203 -2.73 14.03 21.24
N TRP A 204 -3.96 13.81 20.77
CA TRP A 204 -4.31 12.60 20.03
C TRP A 204 -3.60 12.48 18.68
N THR A 205 -3.35 13.61 18.02
CA THR A 205 -2.54 13.64 16.78
C THR A 205 -1.12 13.17 17.06
N VAL A 206 -0.48 13.68 18.12
CA VAL A 206 0.86 13.26 18.53
C VAL A 206 0.88 11.78 18.91
N VAL A 207 -0.08 11.32 19.71
CA VAL A 207 -0.19 9.90 20.10
C VAL A 207 -0.31 9.02 18.86
N LEU A 208 -1.18 9.35 17.91
CA LEU A 208 -1.35 8.56 16.70
C LEU A 208 -0.10 8.57 15.83
N VAL A 209 0.56 9.72 15.64
CA VAL A 209 1.82 9.80 14.88
C VAL A 209 2.90 8.94 15.52
N VAL A 210 3.03 8.97 16.85
CA VAL A 210 3.98 8.12 17.59
C VAL A 210 3.64 6.63 17.42
N CYS A 211 2.37 6.26 17.55
CA CYS A 211 1.93 4.87 17.32
C CYS A 211 2.23 4.41 15.89
N LEU A 212 1.96 5.24 14.89
CA LEU A 212 2.24 4.91 13.50
C LEU A 212 3.75 4.83 13.23
N ALA A 213 4.54 5.73 13.81
CA ALA A 213 5.99 5.69 13.70
C ALA A 213 6.60 4.47 14.40
N ALA A 214 6.02 4.03 15.52
CA ALA A 214 6.47 2.84 16.25
C ALA A 214 5.95 1.52 15.64
N PHE A 215 4.91 1.56 14.82
CA PHE A 215 4.26 0.36 14.27
C PHE A 215 5.22 -0.62 13.58
N PRO A 216 6.16 -0.17 12.72
CA PRO A 216 7.11 -1.09 12.09
C PRO A 216 8.00 -1.83 13.09
N SER A 217 8.36 -1.21 14.22
CA SER A 217 9.18 -1.86 15.24
C SER A 217 8.49 -3.01 15.95
N MET A 218 7.15 -3.03 15.93
CA MET A 218 6.34 -4.10 16.50
C MET A 218 6.24 -5.33 15.59
N THR A 219 6.44 -5.13 14.29
CA THR A 219 6.22 -6.14 13.25
C THR A 219 7.51 -6.63 12.61
N GLU A 220 8.59 -5.86 12.69
CA GLU A 220 9.87 -6.15 12.06
C GLU A 220 11.03 -6.03 13.04
N THR A 221 11.86 -7.08 13.11
CA THR A 221 13.03 -7.13 14.01
C THR A 221 14.09 -6.08 13.64
N PHE A 222 14.07 -5.59 12.41
CA PHE A 222 15.11 -4.71 11.84
C PHE A 222 14.58 -3.32 11.48
N TYR A 223 13.76 -2.77 12.36
CA TYR A 223 13.22 -1.42 12.21
C TYR A 223 14.32 -0.41 11.86
N LEU A 224 14.13 0.32 10.79
CA LEU A 224 15.07 1.26 10.17
C LEU A 224 16.41 0.64 9.73
N GLY A 225 16.59 -0.66 9.82
CA GLY A 225 17.82 -1.36 9.46
C GLY A 225 17.72 -2.27 8.23
N GLY A 226 16.50 -2.56 7.75
CA GLY A 226 16.25 -3.42 6.61
C GLY A 226 15.15 -2.88 5.69
N MET A 227 15.01 -3.47 4.49
CA MET A 227 14.04 -3.05 3.47
C MET A 227 13.18 -4.24 2.99
N CYS A 228 12.85 -5.16 3.90
CA CYS A 228 12.05 -6.34 3.57
C CYS A 228 10.65 -5.94 3.08
N ALA A 229 10.21 -6.49 1.95
CA ALA A 229 8.95 -6.15 1.33
C ALA A 229 7.71 -6.57 2.14
N ASP A 230 7.89 -7.48 3.12
CA ASP A 230 6.78 -8.05 3.90
C ASP A 230 6.00 -7.00 4.68
N LEU A 231 6.69 -6.01 5.27
CA LEU A 231 6.03 -4.93 6.01
C LEU A 231 5.15 -4.06 5.10
N VAL A 232 5.67 -3.65 3.94
CA VAL A 232 4.89 -2.85 2.96
C VAL A 232 3.67 -3.65 2.49
N MET A 233 3.86 -4.94 2.22
CA MET A 233 2.78 -5.84 1.80
C MET A 233 1.69 -5.95 2.86
N ALA A 234 2.08 -6.14 4.14
CA ALA A 234 1.15 -6.21 5.26
C ALA A 234 0.35 -4.91 5.44
N VAL A 235 1.01 -3.75 5.31
CA VAL A 235 0.35 -2.44 5.41
C VAL A 235 -0.64 -2.24 4.27
N ILE A 236 -0.25 -2.49 3.02
CA ILE A 236 -1.15 -2.36 1.86
C ILE A 236 -2.35 -3.29 2.02
N TYR A 237 -2.12 -4.55 2.40
CA TYR A 237 -3.18 -5.52 2.65
C TYR A 237 -4.17 -5.03 3.71
N GLY A 238 -3.67 -4.57 4.86
CA GLY A 238 -4.50 -4.05 5.95
C GLY A 238 -5.35 -2.85 5.51
N VAL A 239 -4.77 -1.93 4.72
CA VAL A 239 -5.48 -0.75 4.22
C VAL A 239 -6.54 -1.11 3.17
N ILE A 240 -6.36 -2.18 2.39
CA ILE A 240 -7.41 -2.70 1.50
C ILE A 240 -8.61 -3.16 2.32
N LEU A 241 -8.39 -3.99 3.35
CA LEU A 241 -9.47 -4.47 4.21
C LEU A 241 -10.20 -3.32 4.91
N MET A 242 -9.44 -2.38 5.46
CA MET A 242 -9.99 -1.17 6.09
C MET A 242 -10.85 -0.36 5.11
N SER A 243 -10.39 -0.20 3.87
CA SER A 243 -11.12 0.52 2.82
C SER A 243 -12.48 -0.10 2.51
N CYS A 244 -12.56 -1.42 2.51
CA CYS A 244 -13.83 -2.14 2.32
C CYS A 244 -14.81 -1.93 3.47
N LEU A 245 -14.31 -1.88 4.71
CA LEU A 245 -15.13 -1.64 5.88
C LEU A 245 -15.71 -0.23 5.92
N GLU A 246 -14.92 0.77 5.47
CA GLU A 246 -15.36 2.16 5.36
C GLU A 246 -16.52 2.35 4.37
N ASP A 247 -16.47 1.66 3.23
CA ASP A 247 -17.46 1.79 2.17
C ASP A 247 -18.90 1.47 2.60
N ARG A 248 -19.04 0.65 3.62
CA ARG A 248 -20.34 0.24 4.15
C ARG A 248 -20.97 1.25 5.11
N ALA A 249 -20.15 2.05 5.74
CA ALA A 249 -20.62 3.05 6.70
C ALA A 249 -21.31 4.25 6.02
N ALA A 250 -21.25 4.36 4.68
CA ALA A 250 -21.90 5.42 3.94
C ALA A 250 -23.44 5.22 3.92
N PRO A 251 -24.25 6.24 4.26
CA PRO A 251 -25.71 6.13 4.30
C PRO A 251 -26.30 5.72 2.96
N GLY A 252 -27.34 4.87 2.98
CA GLY A 252 -28.05 4.40 1.79
C GLY A 252 -28.68 5.54 0.99
N ALA A 253 -28.63 5.41 -0.33
CA ALA A 253 -29.03 6.42 -1.30
C ALA A 253 -30.58 6.54 -1.52
N ASP A 254 -31.39 5.87 -0.72
CA ASP A 254 -32.81 5.66 -1.06
C ASP A 254 -33.75 6.88 -0.86
N THR A 255 -33.22 8.00 -0.31
CA THR A 255 -33.96 9.25 -0.12
C THR A 255 -33.20 10.51 -0.56
N ALA A 256 -32.21 10.37 -1.43
CA ALA A 256 -31.23 11.39 -1.69
C ALA A 256 -31.70 12.41 -2.76
N THR A 257 -31.48 13.71 -2.51
CA THR A 257 -31.47 14.75 -3.53
C THR A 257 -30.40 14.49 -4.57
N ALA A 258 -30.49 15.09 -5.76
CA ALA A 258 -29.52 14.90 -6.85
C ALA A 258 -28.06 15.14 -6.42
N ASP A 259 -27.81 16.11 -5.54
CA ASP A 259 -26.47 16.42 -5.00
C ASP A 259 -25.91 15.29 -4.11
N ILE A 260 -26.76 14.68 -3.29
CA ILE A 260 -26.38 13.55 -2.44
C ILE A 260 -26.08 12.31 -3.29
N ALA A 261 -26.86 12.07 -4.36
CA ALA A 261 -26.61 10.97 -5.29
C ALA A 261 -25.28 11.12 -6.03
N ASP A 262 -24.91 12.35 -6.45
CA ASP A 262 -23.63 12.64 -7.10
C ASP A 262 -22.45 12.48 -6.12
N ALA A 263 -22.57 12.95 -4.88
CA ALA A 263 -21.57 12.75 -3.84
C ALA A 263 -21.36 11.25 -3.52
N ALA A 264 -22.44 10.46 -3.42
CA ALA A 264 -22.36 9.02 -3.22
C ALA A 264 -21.69 8.32 -4.41
N SER A 265 -21.99 8.73 -5.63
CA SER A 265 -21.34 8.21 -6.85
C SER A 265 -19.84 8.51 -6.88
N ARG A 266 -19.43 9.75 -6.52
CA ARG A 266 -18.01 10.13 -6.41
C ARG A 266 -17.28 9.32 -5.34
N SER A 267 -17.91 9.17 -4.17
CA SER A 267 -17.34 8.36 -3.07
C SER A 267 -17.15 6.90 -3.48
N ARG A 268 -18.14 6.33 -4.20
CA ARG A 268 -18.03 4.96 -4.72
C ARG A 268 -16.92 4.80 -5.76
N THR A 269 -16.80 5.76 -6.68
CA THR A 269 -15.73 5.78 -7.69
C THR A 269 -14.36 5.88 -7.02
N PHE A 270 -14.21 6.70 -6.00
CA PHE A 270 -12.99 6.81 -5.21
C PHE A 270 -12.61 5.49 -4.55
N SER A 271 -13.57 4.82 -3.91
CA SER A 271 -13.37 3.53 -3.28
C SER A 271 -12.93 2.45 -4.28
N ASN A 272 -13.60 2.37 -5.43
CA ASN A 272 -13.24 1.41 -6.48
C ASN A 272 -11.81 1.64 -6.98
N LEU A 273 -11.46 2.90 -7.25
CA LEU A 273 -10.13 3.30 -7.70
C LEU A 273 -9.07 2.96 -6.64
N ARG A 274 -9.35 3.28 -5.37
CA ARG A 274 -8.47 3.01 -4.24
C ARG A 274 -8.14 1.53 -4.11
N ILE A 275 -9.16 0.69 -4.05
CA ILE A 275 -8.99 -0.76 -3.91
C ILE A 275 -8.26 -1.35 -5.13
N ALA A 276 -8.63 -0.95 -6.35
CA ALA A 276 -7.97 -1.42 -7.56
C ALA A 276 -6.47 -1.06 -7.58
N LEU A 277 -6.12 0.19 -7.27
CA LEU A 277 -4.73 0.65 -7.22
C LEU A 277 -3.92 -0.08 -6.14
N TYR A 278 -4.47 -0.24 -4.95
CA TYR A 278 -3.79 -0.95 -3.87
C TYR A 278 -3.55 -2.42 -4.21
N LEU A 279 -4.55 -3.12 -4.78
CA LEU A 279 -4.40 -4.49 -5.26
C LEU A 279 -3.39 -4.59 -6.40
N GLY A 280 -3.44 -3.64 -7.35
CA GLY A 280 -2.50 -3.58 -8.48
C GLY A 280 -1.05 -3.41 -8.04
N VAL A 281 -0.80 -2.64 -6.96
CA VAL A 281 0.53 -2.49 -6.38
C VAL A 281 0.88 -3.67 -5.48
N LEU A 282 -0.07 -4.23 -4.71
CA LEU A 282 0.17 -5.37 -3.82
C LEU A 282 0.77 -6.57 -4.55
N VAL A 283 0.24 -6.91 -5.75
CA VAL A 283 0.80 -7.99 -6.58
C VAL A 283 2.21 -7.69 -7.11
N LEU A 284 2.60 -6.40 -7.11
CA LEU A 284 3.93 -5.96 -7.54
C LEU A 284 4.94 -5.80 -6.39
N VAL A 285 4.56 -6.06 -5.14
CA VAL A 285 5.47 -5.88 -3.99
C VAL A 285 6.42 -7.07 -3.82
N LYS A 286 5.91 -8.29 -3.90
CA LYS A 286 6.66 -9.55 -3.71
C LYS A 286 5.90 -10.69 -4.37
N SER A 287 6.55 -11.80 -4.72
CA SER A 287 5.88 -12.96 -5.33
C SER A 287 4.71 -13.48 -4.49
N VAL A 288 4.85 -13.50 -3.16
CA VAL A 288 3.76 -13.86 -2.22
C VAL A 288 2.62 -12.83 -2.25
N GLY A 289 2.85 -11.62 -2.75
CA GLY A 289 1.83 -10.58 -2.93
C GLY A 289 0.65 -11.03 -3.80
N PHE A 290 0.85 -11.97 -4.74
CA PHE A 290 -0.24 -12.58 -5.51
C PHE A 290 -1.22 -13.33 -4.60
N LEU A 291 -0.71 -14.08 -3.63
CA LEU A 291 -1.53 -14.82 -2.67
C LEU A 291 -2.30 -13.85 -1.76
N TRP A 292 -1.61 -12.84 -1.23
CA TRP A 292 -2.25 -11.81 -0.41
C TRP A 292 -3.30 -11.01 -1.17
N ALA A 293 -3.05 -10.71 -2.45
CA ALA A 293 -4.04 -10.06 -3.31
C ALA A 293 -5.26 -10.96 -3.56
N ALA A 294 -5.06 -12.27 -3.73
CA ALA A 294 -6.16 -13.23 -3.85
C ALA A 294 -7.01 -13.27 -2.57
N PHE A 295 -6.39 -13.33 -1.39
CA PHE A 295 -7.10 -13.24 -0.12
C PHE A 295 -7.85 -11.91 0.01
N ALA A 296 -7.20 -10.78 -0.29
CA ALA A 296 -7.86 -9.48 -0.27
C ALA A 296 -9.06 -9.44 -1.23
N LEU A 297 -8.94 -10.00 -2.44
CA LEU A 297 -10.05 -10.08 -3.38
C LEU A 297 -11.21 -10.91 -2.84
N VAL A 298 -10.95 -12.07 -2.21
CA VAL A 298 -11.99 -12.87 -1.56
C VAL A 298 -12.76 -12.03 -0.53
N PHE A 299 -12.01 -11.27 0.29
CA PHE A 299 -12.64 -10.36 1.27
C PHE A 299 -13.47 -9.28 0.58
N VAL A 300 -12.90 -8.56 -0.40
CA VAL A 300 -13.56 -7.48 -1.15
C VAL A 300 -14.83 -8.00 -1.83
N TRP A 301 -14.77 -9.14 -2.51
CA TRP A 301 -15.90 -9.74 -3.20
C TRP A 301 -17.01 -10.13 -2.21
N PHE A 302 -16.66 -10.86 -1.15
CA PHE A 302 -17.62 -11.26 -0.14
C PHE A 302 -18.31 -10.04 0.48
N TRP A 303 -17.51 -9.10 0.97
CA TRP A 303 -18.00 -7.94 1.72
C TRP A 303 -18.93 -7.07 0.88
N ARG A 304 -18.57 -6.84 -0.36
CA ARG A 304 -19.33 -5.99 -1.26
C ARG A 304 -20.59 -6.66 -1.82
N LEU A 305 -20.53 -7.94 -2.17
CA LEU A 305 -21.69 -8.67 -2.66
C LEU A 305 -22.70 -8.95 -1.56
N HIS A 306 -22.23 -9.19 -0.33
CA HIS A 306 -23.13 -9.44 0.80
C HIS A 306 -23.99 -8.21 1.13
N GLY A 307 -23.46 -6.99 0.98
CA GLY A 307 -24.15 -5.73 1.23
C GLY A 307 -24.88 -5.12 0.01
N ALA A 308 -24.79 -5.75 -1.18
CA ALA A 308 -25.25 -5.14 -2.42
C ALA A 308 -26.76 -5.37 -2.65
N ALA A 309 -27.51 -4.29 -2.91
CA ALA A 309 -28.89 -4.33 -3.38
C ALA A 309 -28.95 -4.81 -4.84
N ASP A 310 -28.08 -4.29 -5.73
CA ASP A 310 -27.94 -4.72 -7.12
C ASP A 310 -26.63 -5.49 -7.31
N LYS A 311 -26.73 -6.81 -7.21
CA LYS A 311 -25.59 -7.72 -7.37
C LYS A 311 -24.97 -7.68 -8.76
N LYS A 312 -25.75 -7.45 -9.83
CA LYS A 312 -25.20 -7.41 -11.21
C LYS A 312 -24.32 -6.19 -11.41
N LYS A 313 -24.76 -5.03 -10.94
CA LYS A 313 -23.96 -3.80 -10.97
C LYS A 313 -22.69 -3.95 -10.15
N GLU A 314 -22.80 -4.55 -8.96
CA GLU A 314 -21.68 -4.78 -8.07
C GLU A 314 -20.63 -5.72 -8.67
N ILE A 315 -21.06 -6.83 -9.25
CA ILE A 315 -20.15 -7.77 -9.94
C ILE A 315 -19.37 -7.06 -11.05
N ARG A 316 -20.02 -6.21 -11.86
CA ARG A 316 -19.33 -5.45 -12.90
C ARG A 316 -18.25 -4.54 -12.32
N GLN A 317 -18.51 -3.87 -11.22
CA GLN A 317 -17.51 -3.02 -10.54
C GLN A 317 -16.37 -3.87 -9.96
N LEU A 318 -16.67 -5.01 -9.37
CA LEU A 318 -15.67 -5.92 -8.83
C LEU A 318 -14.76 -6.52 -9.92
N LEU A 319 -15.32 -6.82 -11.10
CA LEU A 319 -14.52 -7.23 -12.25
C LEU A 319 -13.57 -6.11 -12.70
N CYS A 320 -14.01 -4.85 -12.74
CA CYS A 320 -13.12 -3.71 -13.03
C CYS A 320 -12.03 -3.55 -11.97
N ILE A 321 -12.34 -3.74 -10.69
CA ILE A 321 -11.36 -3.69 -9.60
C ILE A 321 -10.32 -4.81 -9.77
N THR A 322 -10.77 -6.03 -10.12
CA THR A 322 -9.92 -7.20 -10.29
C THR A 322 -9.04 -7.12 -11.55
N ALA A 323 -9.44 -6.34 -12.54
CA ALA A 323 -8.70 -6.22 -13.80
C ALA A 323 -7.29 -5.62 -13.60
N LEU A 324 -7.13 -4.62 -12.74
CA LEU A 324 -5.82 -3.98 -12.55
C LEU A 324 -4.77 -4.91 -11.92
N PRO A 325 -5.03 -5.60 -10.80
CA PRO A 325 -4.07 -6.59 -10.27
C PRO A 325 -3.82 -7.74 -11.25
N ALA A 326 -4.83 -8.18 -12.02
CA ALA A 326 -4.64 -9.21 -13.05
C ALA A 326 -3.70 -8.75 -14.17
N VAL A 327 -3.85 -7.51 -14.64
CA VAL A 327 -2.96 -6.92 -15.67
C VAL A 327 -1.56 -6.69 -15.11
N SER A 328 -1.43 -6.09 -13.93
CA SER A 328 -0.14 -5.80 -13.31
C SER A 328 0.63 -7.09 -13.02
N GLY A 329 -0.02 -8.05 -12.37
CA GLY A 329 0.60 -9.32 -12.04
C GLY A 329 0.86 -10.18 -13.27
N GLY A 330 -0.11 -10.28 -14.18
CA GLY A 330 0.01 -11.05 -15.42
C GLY A 330 1.12 -10.52 -16.33
N SER A 331 1.27 -9.21 -16.47
CA SER A 331 2.36 -8.62 -17.25
C SER A 331 3.73 -8.88 -16.64
N TRP A 332 3.86 -8.89 -15.31
CA TRP A 332 5.09 -9.26 -14.64
C TRP A 332 5.43 -10.74 -14.83
N MET A 333 4.44 -11.63 -14.65
CA MET A 333 4.64 -13.06 -14.89
C MET A 333 5.04 -13.35 -16.33
N LEU A 334 4.39 -12.68 -17.30
CA LEU A 334 4.72 -12.80 -18.71
C LEU A 334 6.16 -12.33 -19.00
N PHE A 335 6.56 -11.18 -18.41
CA PHE A 335 7.93 -10.69 -18.52
C PHE A 335 8.94 -11.70 -17.97
N CYS A 336 8.70 -12.25 -16.79
CA CYS A 336 9.56 -13.26 -16.18
C CYS A 336 9.66 -14.51 -17.06
N LEU A 337 8.56 -14.95 -17.64
CA LEU A 337 8.53 -16.09 -18.55
C LEU A 337 9.35 -15.83 -19.81
N LEU A 338 9.14 -14.71 -20.47
CA LEU A 338 9.85 -14.32 -21.69
C LEU A 338 11.34 -14.14 -21.46
N MET A 339 11.73 -13.57 -20.31
CA MET A 339 13.12 -13.33 -19.93
C MET A 339 13.77 -14.52 -19.22
N LYS A 340 13.03 -15.64 -19.06
CA LYS A 340 13.49 -16.85 -18.34
C LYS A 340 13.98 -16.54 -16.93
N ARG A 341 13.32 -15.60 -16.25
CA ARG A 341 13.56 -15.23 -14.86
C ARG A 341 12.75 -16.14 -13.94
N VAL A 342 13.16 -17.40 -13.82
CA VAL A 342 12.45 -18.40 -13.02
C VAL A 342 13.12 -18.50 -11.65
N ALA A 343 12.38 -18.17 -10.58
CA ALA A 343 12.82 -18.43 -9.22
C ALA A 343 12.46 -19.85 -8.76
N LYS A 344 13.09 -20.29 -7.68
CA LYS A 344 12.80 -21.60 -7.05
C LYS A 344 11.32 -21.77 -6.71
N LEU A 345 10.65 -20.72 -6.23
CA LEU A 345 9.23 -20.76 -5.85
C LEU A 345 8.32 -20.95 -7.07
N THR A 346 8.61 -20.28 -8.18
CA THR A 346 7.85 -20.43 -9.42
C THR A 346 8.10 -21.82 -10.05
N GLY A 347 9.33 -22.30 -9.99
CA GLY A 347 9.66 -23.67 -10.38
C GLY A 347 8.93 -24.72 -9.55
N ALA A 348 8.82 -24.53 -8.24
CA ALA A 348 8.04 -25.37 -7.35
C ALA A 348 6.53 -25.32 -7.67
N ALA A 349 5.97 -24.14 -7.90
CA ALA A 349 4.56 -23.97 -8.26
C ALA A 349 4.23 -24.62 -9.61
N VAL A 350 5.12 -24.50 -10.60
CA VAL A 350 4.97 -25.17 -11.91
C VAL A 350 5.08 -26.69 -11.77
N SER A 351 6.00 -27.19 -10.94
CA SER A 351 6.11 -28.63 -10.66
C SER A 351 4.91 -29.17 -9.87
N MET A 352 4.31 -28.36 -8.99
CA MET A 352 3.05 -28.66 -8.32
C MET A 352 1.88 -28.76 -9.29
N ALA A 353 1.79 -27.87 -10.28
CA ALA A 353 0.74 -27.90 -11.29
C ALA A 353 0.85 -29.06 -12.26
N SER A 354 2.05 -29.63 -12.44
CA SER A 354 2.34 -30.70 -13.38
C SER A 354 2.29 -32.15 -12.82
N GLY A 355 2.12 -32.33 -11.48
CA GLY A 355 2.11 -33.68 -10.90
C GLY A 355 1.50 -33.75 -9.50
N ASN A 356 0.75 -34.78 -9.22
CA ASN A 356 0.25 -35.25 -7.90
C ASN A 356 -0.15 -34.19 -6.87
N LEU A 357 -0.97 -33.25 -7.29
CA LEU A 357 -1.49 -32.14 -6.46
C LEU A 357 -2.04 -32.57 -5.07
N PRO A 358 -2.77 -33.73 -4.90
CA PRO A 358 -3.28 -34.11 -3.59
C PRO A 358 -2.19 -34.45 -2.57
N ILE A 359 -1.15 -35.17 -2.96
CA ILE A 359 -0.04 -35.58 -2.05
C ILE A 359 0.80 -34.37 -1.66
N LEU A 360 1.02 -33.45 -2.59
CA LEU A 360 1.74 -32.22 -2.33
C LEU A 360 0.94 -31.26 -1.44
N LEU A 361 -0.38 -31.17 -1.61
CA LEU A 361 -1.26 -30.38 -0.76
C LEU A 361 -1.26 -30.90 0.68
N GLU A 362 -1.40 -32.21 0.87
CA GLU A 362 -1.39 -32.83 2.20
C GLU A 362 -0.04 -32.63 2.91
N GLY A 363 1.07 -32.90 2.22
CA GLY A 363 2.41 -32.66 2.77
C GLY A 363 2.72 -31.18 2.98
N THR A 364 2.18 -30.28 2.17
CA THR A 364 2.37 -28.84 2.34
C THR A 364 1.54 -28.31 3.50
N ILE A 365 0.30 -28.77 3.67
CA ILE A 365 -0.56 -28.41 4.81
C ILE A 365 0.06 -28.89 6.11
N GLN A 366 0.55 -30.13 6.18
CA GLN A 366 1.23 -30.67 7.36
C GLN A 366 2.50 -29.87 7.70
N LYS A 367 3.33 -29.53 6.69
CA LYS A 367 4.53 -28.69 6.89
C LYS A 367 4.18 -27.28 7.31
N LEU A 368 3.13 -26.69 6.76
CA LEU A 368 2.61 -25.37 7.16
C LEU A 368 2.13 -25.41 8.61
N LEU A 369 1.32 -26.39 8.99
CA LEU A 369 0.83 -26.55 10.37
C LEU A 369 1.98 -26.79 11.35
N HIS A 370 2.97 -27.59 10.99
CA HIS A 370 4.16 -27.83 11.80
C HIS A 370 5.02 -26.57 11.91
N ALA A 371 5.30 -25.88 10.81
CA ALA A 371 6.04 -24.63 10.81
C ALA A 371 5.32 -23.51 11.59
N TYR A 372 3.97 -23.47 11.52
CA TYR A 372 3.16 -22.56 12.34
C TYR A 372 3.26 -22.90 13.82
N ALA A 373 3.13 -24.18 14.18
CA ALA A 373 3.25 -24.64 15.56
C ALA A 373 4.65 -24.40 16.12
N GLU A 374 5.71 -24.67 15.35
CA GLU A 374 7.10 -24.40 15.74
C GLU A 374 7.38 -22.90 15.85
N ALA A 375 6.94 -22.09 14.87
CA ALA A 375 7.12 -20.64 14.89
C ALA A 375 6.36 -20.01 16.06
N PHE A 376 5.16 -20.53 16.39
CA PHE A 376 4.36 -20.10 17.52
C PHE A 376 5.02 -20.51 18.84
N ALA A 377 5.46 -21.75 18.97
CA ALA A 377 6.16 -22.25 20.14
C ALA A 377 7.52 -21.59 20.35
N ALA A 378 8.31 -21.43 19.28
CA ALA A 378 9.62 -20.78 19.33
C ALA A 378 9.52 -19.28 19.65
N ARG A 379 8.50 -18.60 19.16
CA ARG A 379 8.30 -17.17 19.42
C ARG A 379 7.58 -16.89 20.72
N ALA A 380 6.69 -17.77 21.19
CA ALA A 380 5.99 -17.64 22.45
C ALA A 380 6.84 -18.09 23.66
N LEU A 381 7.74 -19.06 23.46
CA LEU A 381 8.51 -19.74 24.52
C LEU A 381 10.00 -19.77 24.18
N HIS A 382 10.59 -18.63 23.82
CA HIS A 382 12.01 -18.60 23.49
C HIS A 382 12.86 -19.04 24.70
N ARG A 383 13.84 -19.93 24.45
CA ARG A 383 14.67 -20.59 25.46
C ARG A 383 15.48 -19.62 26.33
N ASP A 384 15.71 -18.38 25.82
CA ASP A 384 16.54 -17.35 26.43
C ASP A 384 15.78 -16.09 26.87
N GLY A 385 14.44 -16.14 26.91
CA GLY A 385 13.62 -15.02 27.36
C GLY A 385 12.33 -14.81 26.56
N PHE A 386 11.49 -13.99 27.13
CA PHE A 386 10.16 -13.66 26.65
C PHE A 386 10.21 -12.89 25.32
N SER A 387 9.76 -13.50 24.21
CA SER A 387 9.69 -12.81 22.92
C SER A 387 8.48 -11.86 22.88
N TRP A 388 8.72 -10.57 23.05
CA TRP A 388 7.70 -9.52 22.94
C TRP A 388 6.96 -9.56 21.59
N ILE A 389 7.61 -10.01 20.52
CA ILE A 389 7.00 -10.12 19.18
C ILE A 389 5.93 -11.21 19.14
N GLY A 390 6.19 -12.37 19.72
CA GLY A 390 5.20 -13.47 19.78
C GLY A 390 4.01 -13.11 20.68
N VAL A 391 4.28 -12.46 21.81
CA VAL A 391 3.22 -12.00 22.72
C VAL A 391 2.40 -10.88 22.07
N SER A 392 3.01 -9.95 21.36
CA SER A 392 2.28 -8.89 20.67
C SER A 392 1.41 -9.44 19.55
N ALA A 393 1.87 -10.43 18.78
CA ALA A 393 1.08 -11.09 17.74
C ALA A 393 -0.14 -11.84 18.35
N LEU A 394 0.07 -12.58 19.43
CA LEU A 394 -1.00 -13.25 20.17
C LEU A 394 -1.99 -12.23 20.76
N ALA A 395 -1.48 -11.18 21.38
CA ALA A 395 -2.32 -10.11 21.95
C ALA A 395 -3.17 -9.44 20.86
N LEU A 396 -2.59 -9.11 19.71
CA LEU A 396 -3.32 -8.54 18.57
C LEU A 396 -4.38 -9.50 18.04
N PHE A 397 -4.08 -10.80 17.95
CA PHE A 397 -5.05 -11.82 17.56
C PHE A 397 -6.21 -11.90 18.54
N VAL A 398 -5.92 -11.93 19.85
CA VAL A 398 -6.96 -11.94 20.91
C VAL A 398 -7.79 -10.66 20.89
N ILE A 399 -7.15 -9.47 20.74
CA ILE A 399 -7.83 -8.18 20.59
C ILE A 399 -8.77 -8.20 19.39
N PHE A 400 -8.31 -8.78 18.27
CA PHE A 400 -9.10 -8.90 17.05
C PHE A 400 -10.35 -9.79 17.29
N LEU A 401 -10.20 -10.96 17.90
CA LEU A 401 -11.31 -11.85 18.24
C LEU A 401 -12.31 -11.18 19.20
N ILE A 402 -11.81 -10.49 20.22
CA ILE A 402 -12.65 -9.70 21.15
C ILE A 402 -13.36 -8.58 20.38
N GLY A 403 -12.68 -7.91 19.47
CA GLY A 403 -13.23 -6.86 18.61
C GLY A 403 -14.40 -7.38 17.76
N ILE A 404 -14.24 -8.53 17.09
CA ILE A 404 -15.32 -9.17 16.32
C ILE A 404 -16.51 -9.50 17.22
N ALA A 405 -16.26 -10.11 18.37
CA ALA A 405 -17.31 -10.48 19.32
C ALA A 405 -18.05 -9.23 19.85
N TRP A 406 -17.31 -8.16 20.13
CA TRP A 406 -17.87 -6.88 20.59
C TRP A 406 -18.73 -6.22 19.50
N LEU A 407 -18.22 -6.13 18.25
CA LEU A 407 -18.96 -5.58 17.09
C LEU A 407 -20.25 -6.37 16.83
N TYR A 408 -20.19 -7.72 16.96
CA TYR A 408 -21.37 -8.56 16.83
C TYR A 408 -22.39 -8.29 17.94
N ARG A 409 -21.96 -8.19 19.21
CA ARG A 409 -22.84 -7.83 20.34
C ARG A 409 -23.48 -6.45 20.17
N ARG A 410 -22.77 -5.50 19.57
CA ARG A 410 -23.30 -4.16 19.26
C ARG A 410 -24.19 -4.14 18.02
N LYS A 411 -24.51 -5.31 17.43
CA LYS A 411 -25.30 -5.46 16.20
C LYS A 411 -24.74 -4.69 15.00
N LEU A 412 -23.43 -4.42 15.00
CA LEU A 412 -22.71 -3.79 13.89
C LEU A 412 -22.27 -4.82 12.83
N LEU A 413 -22.32 -6.12 13.16
CA LEU A 413 -22.07 -7.23 12.26
C LEU A 413 -23.27 -8.17 12.22
N THR A 414 -23.60 -8.69 11.06
CA THR A 414 -24.53 -9.80 10.89
C THR A 414 -23.86 -11.13 11.32
N LYS A 415 -24.67 -12.17 11.54
CA LYS A 415 -24.15 -13.51 11.87
C LYS A 415 -23.23 -14.04 10.75
N THR A 416 -23.57 -13.80 9.50
CA THR A 416 -22.79 -14.22 8.33
C THR A 416 -21.44 -13.53 8.29
N GLU A 417 -21.40 -12.22 8.52
CA GLU A 417 -20.17 -11.44 8.55
C GLU A 417 -19.26 -11.84 9.70
N ARG A 418 -19.81 -12.02 10.88
CA ARG A 418 -19.06 -12.55 12.02
C ARG A 418 -18.42 -13.90 11.69
N ASN A 419 -19.21 -14.83 11.15
CA ASN A 419 -18.69 -16.15 10.81
C ASN A 419 -17.63 -16.09 9.71
N PHE A 420 -17.82 -15.23 8.70
CA PHE A 420 -16.82 -15.00 7.68
C PHE A 420 -15.52 -14.46 8.27
N LEU A 421 -15.57 -13.45 9.15
CA LEU A 421 -14.39 -12.89 9.78
C LEU A 421 -13.64 -13.90 10.64
N PHE A 422 -14.36 -14.76 11.36
CA PHE A 422 -13.72 -15.83 12.16
C PHE A 422 -13.00 -16.88 11.31
N VAL A 423 -13.48 -17.15 10.10
CA VAL A 423 -12.84 -18.10 9.16
C VAL A 423 -11.73 -17.45 8.36
N TYR A 424 -11.88 -16.15 8.05
CA TYR A 424 -10.98 -15.39 7.20
C TYR A 424 -9.64 -15.03 7.86
N VAL A 425 -9.60 -14.93 9.18
CA VAL A 425 -8.46 -14.39 9.97
C VAL A 425 -7.63 -15.44 10.70
N PRO A 426 -7.80 -16.73 10.62
CA PRO A 426 -6.93 -17.68 11.33
C PRO A 426 -5.44 -17.54 11.00
#